data_c721cc6f70fde8fadc38476ebbb1812f
#
_entry.id   c721cc6f70fde8fadc38476ebbb1812f
#
_cell.length_a   1.000
_cell.length_b   1.000
_cell.length_c   1.000
_cell.angle_alpha   90.00
_cell.angle_beta   90.00
_cell.angle_gamma   90.00
#
_symmetry.space_group_name_H-M   'P 1'
#
loop_
_entity.id
_entity.type
_entity.pdbx_description
1 polymer ?
#
loop_
_entity_poly.entity_id
_entity_poly.type
_entity_poly.pdbx_seq_one_letter_code
_entity_poly.pdbx_strand_id
1 'polypeptide(L)'
;NGLYLHTVVDNGVQKLRAVATDGHRLALAEMAAPEGSAGTPGVIVPRKTISEARRLLEDAGESVDLQVSPQKLRLDFSGAALTSKVIDGNFPDYSRVIPKDNNRVMMVDNKLFAQAVDRVATISAEKSRSVRMAIEPGRVILTVRNMEAGQAVEEVEVDYDGEAFELSFNA
;
A
#
# COMPACT_ATOMS: atom_id res chain seq x y z
N ASN A 1 11.10 -6.25 -3.62
CA ASN A 1 11.36 -7.34 -2.65
C ASN A 1 11.67 -6.86 -1.22
N GLY A 2 11.47 -5.58 -0.92
CA GLY A 2 11.69 -4.97 0.38
C GLY A 2 10.87 -3.71 0.56
N LEU A 3 10.96 -3.12 1.75
CA LEU A 3 10.33 -1.88 2.14
C LEU A 3 11.43 -0.81 2.26
N TYR A 4 11.24 0.31 1.58
CA TYR A 4 12.13 1.46 1.71
C TYR A 4 11.71 2.32 2.89
N LEU A 5 12.59 2.42 3.87
CA LEU A 5 12.42 3.21 5.07
C LEU A 5 13.37 4.41 5.03
N HIS A 6 12.84 5.62 5.08
CA HIS A 6 13.64 6.84 5.00
C HIS A 6 12.94 8.03 5.66
N THR A 7 13.69 9.07 5.93
CA THR A 7 13.14 10.35 6.37
C THR A 7 12.96 11.30 5.19
N VAL A 8 11.94 12.14 5.24
CA VAL A 8 11.63 13.16 4.24
C VAL A 8 11.13 14.41 4.93
N VAL A 9 11.43 15.57 4.35
CA VAL A 9 10.82 16.83 4.78
C VAL A 9 9.64 17.12 3.86
N ASP A 10 8.46 17.22 4.43
CA ASP A 10 7.22 17.53 3.72
C ASP A 10 6.54 18.73 4.40
N ASN A 11 6.35 19.81 3.64
CA ASN A 11 5.82 21.09 4.15
C ASN A 11 6.53 21.60 5.42
N GLY A 12 7.86 21.43 5.47
CA GLY A 12 8.68 21.85 6.62
C GLY A 12 8.63 20.90 7.83
N VAL A 13 7.87 19.82 7.76
CA VAL A 13 7.78 18.79 8.81
C VAL A 13 8.60 17.57 8.41
N GLN A 14 9.48 17.13 9.30
CA GLN A 14 10.21 15.89 9.09
C GLN A 14 9.32 14.68 9.38
N LYS A 15 9.26 13.76 8.44
CA LYS A 15 8.47 12.52 8.51
C LYS A 15 9.35 11.31 8.32
N LEU A 16 9.03 10.23 9.02
CA LEU A 16 9.51 8.89 8.71
C LEU A 16 8.52 8.24 7.75
N ARG A 17 9.02 7.78 6.62
CA ARG A 17 8.21 7.22 5.54
C ARG A 17 8.64 5.80 5.20
N ALA A 18 7.68 4.92 5.02
CA ALA A 18 7.85 3.55 4.59
C ALA A 18 7.14 3.34 3.25
N VAL A 19 7.86 2.85 2.25
CA VAL A 19 7.34 2.66 0.88
C VAL A 19 7.64 1.26 0.38
N ALA A 20 6.66 0.61 -0.21
CA ALA A 20 6.82 -0.67 -0.88
C ALA A 20 6.10 -0.67 -2.24
N THR A 21 6.71 -1.29 -3.24
CA THR A 21 6.12 -1.43 -4.58
C THR A 21 6.56 -2.73 -5.25
N ASP A 22 5.71 -3.26 -6.10
CA ASP A 22 6.00 -4.39 -7.00
C ASP A 22 5.98 -3.98 -8.48
N GLY A 23 5.90 -2.66 -8.77
CA GLY A 23 5.80 -2.10 -10.11
C GLY A 23 4.37 -1.95 -10.64
N HIS A 24 3.38 -2.59 -10.01
CA HIS A 24 1.96 -2.49 -10.36
C HIS A 24 1.15 -1.74 -9.33
N ARG A 25 1.53 -1.83 -8.07
CA ARG A 25 0.92 -1.14 -6.94
C ARG A 25 1.98 -0.61 -6.00
N LEU A 26 1.63 0.43 -5.26
CA LEU A 26 2.50 1.08 -4.30
C LEU A 26 1.74 1.26 -2.99
N ALA A 27 2.40 0.90 -1.89
CA ALA A 27 1.93 1.22 -0.55
C ALA A 27 2.89 2.22 0.09
N LEU A 28 2.34 3.27 0.70
CA LEU A 28 3.07 4.30 1.42
C LEU A 28 2.40 4.52 2.78
N ALA A 29 3.21 4.53 3.82
CA ALA A 29 2.81 4.94 5.16
C ALA A 29 3.81 5.96 5.70
N GLU A 30 3.32 6.93 6.45
CA GLU A 30 4.17 7.94 7.06
C GLU A 30 3.69 8.34 8.44
N MET A 31 4.61 8.79 9.26
CA MET A 31 4.36 9.36 10.58
C MET A 31 5.33 10.52 10.83
N ALA A 32 5.06 11.32 11.86
CA ALA A 32 6.04 12.29 12.33
C ALA A 32 7.37 11.57 12.61
N ALA A 33 8.47 12.17 12.17
CA ALA A 33 9.78 11.57 12.37
C ALA A 33 10.09 11.48 13.88
N PRO A 34 10.47 10.30 14.40
CA PRO A 34 10.87 10.17 15.80
C PRO A 34 12.08 11.05 16.13
N GLU A 35 12.22 11.42 17.38
CA GLU A 35 13.42 12.12 17.87
C GLU A 35 14.67 11.31 17.55
N GLY A 36 15.74 12.00 17.14
CA GLY A 36 17.00 11.36 16.73
C GLY A 36 17.01 10.78 15.31
N SER A 37 15.92 10.82 14.56
CA SER A 37 15.86 10.30 13.19
C SER A 37 16.47 11.22 12.12
N ALA A 38 16.88 12.44 12.50
CA ALA A 38 17.50 13.38 11.57
C ALA A 38 18.82 12.80 11.01
N GLY A 39 18.96 12.85 9.67
CA GLY A 39 20.16 12.32 9.00
C GLY A 39 20.24 10.80 8.91
N THR A 40 19.19 10.08 9.33
CA THR A 40 19.11 8.62 9.15
C THR A 40 19.17 8.27 7.67
N PRO A 41 20.06 7.35 7.25
CA PRO A 41 20.14 6.94 5.85
C PRO A 41 18.83 6.21 5.44
N GLY A 42 18.40 6.44 4.20
CA GLY A 42 17.35 5.63 3.60
C GLY A 42 17.84 4.21 3.37
N VAL A 43 17.06 3.22 3.81
CA VAL A 43 17.44 1.79 3.72
C VAL A 43 16.33 0.94 3.15
N ILE A 44 16.70 -0.12 2.42
CA ILE A 44 15.72 -1.10 1.92
C ILE A 44 15.72 -2.30 2.86
N VAL A 45 14.64 -2.44 3.62
CA VAL A 45 14.46 -3.51 4.61
C VAL A 45 13.89 -4.75 3.92
N PRO A 46 14.51 -5.94 4.07
CA PRO A 46 14.03 -7.17 3.44
C PRO A 46 12.62 -7.54 3.89
N ARG A 47 11.80 -8.09 2.98
CA ARG A 47 10.43 -8.54 3.27
C ARG A 47 10.36 -9.48 4.47
N LYS A 48 11.32 -10.43 4.59
CA LYS A 48 11.37 -11.35 5.73
C LYS A 48 11.53 -10.59 7.05
N THR A 49 12.42 -9.59 7.10
CA THR A 49 12.63 -8.75 8.28
C THR A 49 11.35 -8.03 8.68
N ILE A 50 10.61 -7.48 7.71
CA ILE A 50 9.33 -6.81 7.97
C ILE A 50 8.29 -7.80 8.52
N SER A 51 8.21 -9.02 7.98
CA SER A 51 7.29 -10.04 8.47
C SER A 51 7.59 -10.43 9.91
N GLU A 52 8.87 -10.59 10.26
CA GLU A 52 9.27 -10.91 11.65
C GLU A 52 9.07 -9.72 12.60
N ALA A 53 9.41 -8.50 12.15
CA ALA A 53 9.16 -7.29 12.93
C ALA A 53 7.67 -7.14 13.24
N ARG A 54 6.79 -7.37 12.26
CA ARG A 54 5.34 -7.31 12.44
C ARG A 54 4.85 -8.28 13.54
N ARG A 55 5.34 -9.52 13.54
CA ARG A 55 5.00 -10.50 14.57
C ARG A 55 5.45 -10.05 15.96
N LEU A 56 6.68 -9.52 16.07
CA LEU A 56 7.22 -9.04 17.34
C LEU A 56 6.50 -7.77 17.83
N LEU A 57 5.98 -6.96 16.93
CA LEU A 57 5.21 -5.75 17.26
C LEU A 57 3.85 -6.07 17.89
N GLU A 58 3.25 -7.24 17.62
CA GLU A 58 1.98 -7.66 18.22
C GLU A 58 2.09 -7.82 19.75
N ASP A 59 3.26 -8.22 20.23
CA ASP A 59 3.57 -8.42 21.65
C ASP A 59 4.45 -7.28 22.23
N ALA A 60 4.87 -6.32 21.41
CA ALA A 60 5.65 -5.17 21.84
C ALA A 60 4.77 -4.19 22.60
N GLY A 61 5.30 -3.54 23.63
CA GLY A 61 4.62 -2.45 24.32
C GLY A 61 4.33 -1.25 23.39
N GLU A 62 4.14 -0.08 23.96
CA GLU A 62 3.75 1.13 23.22
C GLU A 62 4.86 1.68 22.30
N SER A 63 6.12 1.27 22.48
CA SER A 63 7.26 1.78 21.70
C SER A 63 8.29 0.71 21.40
N VAL A 64 9.02 0.93 20.31
CA VAL A 64 10.13 0.09 19.85
C VAL A 64 11.28 1.01 19.46
N ASP A 65 12.51 0.68 19.93
CA ASP A 65 13.69 1.42 19.53
C ASP A 65 14.18 0.95 18.16
N LEU A 66 14.36 1.91 17.25
CA LEU A 66 14.85 1.65 15.90
C LEU A 66 16.22 2.27 15.70
N GLN A 67 17.21 1.44 15.36
CA GLN A 67 18.55 1.86 15.00
C GLN A 67 18.80 1.53 13.52
N VAL A 68 19.24 2.51 12.75
CA VAL A 68 19.48 2.36 11.30
C VAL A 68 20.91 2.77 10.98
N SER A 69 21.59 1.94 10.21
CA SER A 69 22.89 2.24 9.58
C SER A 69 22.80 1.92 8.09
N PRO A 70 23.76 2.34 7.24
CA PRO A 70 23.75 2.03 5.82
C PRO A 70 23.73 0.53 5.50
N GLN A 71 24.11 -0.33 6.44
CA GLN A 71 24.24 -1.77 6.19
C GLN A 71 23.29 -2.62 7.05
N LYS A 72 22.78 -2.09 8.15
CA LYS A 72 21.99 -2.86 9.13
C LYS A 72 20.87 -2.02 9.71
N LEU A 73 19.82 -2.72 10.06
CA LEU A 73 18.71 -2.23 10.87
C LEU A 73 18.59 -3.09 12.11
N ARG A 74 18.33 -2.47 13.25
CA ARG A 74 18.04 -3.14 14.52
C ARG A 74 16.77 -2.56 15.12
N LEU A 75 15.90 -3.46 15.57
CA LEU A 75 14.70 -3.17 16.34
C LEU A 75 14.85 -3.82 17.71
N ASP A 76 14.74 -3.03 18.78
CA ASP A 76 14.73 -3.51 20.14
C ASP A 76 13.31 -3.43 20.70
N PHE A 77 12.78 -4.59 21.05
CA PHE A 77 11.45 -4.80 21.64
C PHE A 77 11.59 -5.11 23.14
N SER A 78 10.50 -5.07 23.87
CA SER A 78 10.48 -5.57 25.25
C SER A 78 10.78 -7.08 25.26
N GLY A 79 12.01 -7.46 25.66
CA GLY A 79 12.43 -8.85 25.79
C GLY A 79 12.98 -9.51 24.51
N ALA A 80 13.06 -8.80 23.38
CA ALA A 80 13.62 -9.33 22.13
C ALA A 80 14.35 -8.25 21.35
N ALA A 81 15.31 -8.66 20.49
CA ALA A 81 15.96 -7.78 19.54
C ALA A 81 16.03 -8.44 18.16
N LEU A 82 15.64 -7.71 17.14
CA LEU A 82 15.73 -8.13 15.73
C LEU A 82 16.81 -7.31 15.03
N THR A 83 17.84 -7.96 14.53
CA THR A 83 18.87 -7.32 13.71
C THR A 83 18.87 -7.93 12.32
N SER A 84 18.88 -7.08 11.30
CA SER A 84 18.88 -7.49 9.89
C SER A 84 19.91 -6.71 9.09
N LYS A 85 20.51 -7.34 8.09
CA LYS A 85 21.15 -6.62 7.00
C LYS A 85 20.06 -5.97 6.14
N VAL A 86 20.37 -4.79 5.60
CA VAL A 86 19.52 -4.13 4.59
C VAL A 86 19.88 -4.63 3.19
N ILE A 87 18.99 -4.44 2.24
CA ILE A 87 19.27 -4.75 0.83
C ILE A 87 20.13 -3.63 0.26
N ASP A 88 21.26 -4.00 -0.33
CA ASP A 88 22.12 -3.07 -1.06
C ASP A 88 21.46 -2.69 -2.40
N GLY A 89 21.47 -1.41 -2.73
CA GLY A 89 20.90 -0.88 -3.95
C GLY A 89 20.11 0.41 -3.73
N ASN A 90 19.63 0.97 -4.85
CA ASN A 90 18.81 2.17 -4.86
C ASN A 90 17.33 1.80 -4.99
N PHE A 91 16.50 2.37 -4.12
CA PHE A 91 15.06 2.27 -4.31
C PHE A 91 14.63 3.21 -5.45
N PRO A 92 13.69 2.80 -6.32
CA PRO A 92 13.20 3.65 -7.40
C PRO A 92 12.60 4.96 -6.88
N ASP A 93 12.70 6.03 -7.68
CA ASP A 93 12.04 7.29 -7.37
C ASP A 93 10.52 7.13 -7.49
N TYR A 94 9.90 6.70 -6.39
CA TYR A 94 8.48 6.43 -6.30
C TYR A 94 7.61 7.69 -6.39
N SER A 95 8.18 8.87 -6.14
CA SER A 95 7.43 10.13 -6.22
C SER A 95 6.88 10.43 -7.61
N ARG A 96 7.50 9.83 -8.63
CA ARG A 96 7.12 9.99 -10.04
C ARG A 96 5.95 9.10 -10.45
N VAL A 97 5.70 8.03 -9.71
CA VAL A 97 4.62 7.09 -10.04
C VAL A 97 3.36 7.33 -9.21
N ILE A 98 3.44 8.15 -8.17
CA ILE A 98 2.26 8.59 -7.42
C ILE A 98 1.51 9.61 -8.28
N PRO A 99 0.27 9.33 -8.68
CA PRO A 99 -0.54 10.28 -9.44
C PRO A 99 -0.70 11.59 -8.68
N LYS A 100 -0.57 12.69 -9.39
CA LYS A 100 -0.80 14.05 -8.90
C LYS A 100 -2.03 14.60 -9.61
N ASP A 101 -2.65 15.60 -9.00
CA ASP A 101 -3.80 16.31 -9.58
C ASP A 101 -5.05 15.43 -9.80
N ASN A 102 -5.21 14.38 -9.01
CA ASN A 102 -6.44 13.60 -8.98
C ASN A 102 -7.55 14.44 -8.34
N ASN A 103 -8.48 14.90 -9.16
CA ASN A 103 -9.63 15.74 -8.74
C ASN A 103 -10.94 14.97 -8.67
N ARG A 104 -10.95 13.69 -9.05
CA ARG A 104 -12.13 12.82 -8.98
C ARG A 104 -11.99 11.92 -7.75
N VAL A 105 -12.75 12.23 -6.72
CA VAL A 105 -12.70 11.51 -5.44
C VAL A 105 -14.03 10.80 -5.25
N MET A 106 -13.98 9.51 -5.02
CA MET A 106 -15.13 8.66 -4.71
C MET A 106 -14.95 8.13 -3.28
N MET A 107 -15.96 8.30 -2.44
CA MET A 107 -16.00 7.73 -1.10
C MET A 107 -16.87 6.48 -1.11
N VAL A 108 -16.38 5.40 -0.51
CA VAL A 108 -17.06 4.10 -0.47
C VAL A 108 -16.73 3.35 0.82
N ASP A 109 -17.67 2.57 1.33
CA ASP A 109 -17.36 1.64 2.42
C ASP A 109 -16.38 0.57 1.94
N ASN A 110 -15.21 0.47 2.58
CA ASN A 110 -14.14 -0.40 2.14
C ASN A 110 -14.49 -1.89 2.22
N LYS A 111 -15.31 -2.29 3.21
CA LYS A 111 -15.70 -3.69 3.38
C LYS A 111 -16.73 -4.10 2.33
N LEU A 112 -17.74 -3.27 2.10
CA LEU A 112 -18.75 -3.52 1.06
C LEU A 112 -18.11 -3.57 -0.32
N PHE A 113 -17.20 -2.63 -0.60
CA PHE A 113 -16.49 -2.58 -1.88
C PHE A 113 -15.58 -3.79 -2.09
N ALA A 114 -14.76 -4.17 -1.10
CA ALA A 114 -13.91 -5.34 -1.18
C ALA A 114 -14.71 -6.63 -1.39
N GLN A 115 -15.82 -6.81 -0.67
CA GLN A 115 -16.70 -7.97 -0.85
C GLN A 115 -17.35 -8.01 -2.24
N ALA A 116 -17.73 -6.86 -2.79
CA ALA A 116 -18.29 -6.77 -4.13
C ALA A 116 -17.25 -7.14 -5.20
N VAL A 117 -16.01 -6.63 -5.06
CA VAL A 117 -14.89 -7.01 -5.93
C VAL A 117 -14.61 -8.52 -5.85
N ASP A 118 -14.54 -9.08 -4.64
CA ASP A 118 -14.32 -10.53 -4.44
C ASP A 118 -15.42 -11.38 -5.12
N ARG A 119 -16.69 -10.97 -5.00
CA ARG A 119 -17.81 -11.69 -5.63
C ARG A 119 -17.72 -11.68 -7.14
N VAL A 120 -17.52 -10.52 -7.78
CA VAL A 120 -17.42 -10.47 -9.25
C VAL A 120 -16.14 -11.12 -9.76
N ALA A 121 -15.07 -11.09 -9.00
CA ALA A 121 -13.78 -11.69 -9.35
C ALA A 121 -13.82 -13.22 -9.35
N THR A 122 -14.81 -13.84 -8.70
CA THR A 122 -14.96 -15.31 -8.62
C THR A 122 -14.99 -15.99 -9.98
N ILE A 123 -15.59 -15.33 -11.00
CA ILE A 123 -15.65 -15.87 -12.37
C ILE A 123 -14.50 -15.41 -13.27
N SER A 124 -13.55 -14.64 -12.74
CA SER A 124 -12.43 -14.14 -13.55
C SER A 124 -11.55 -15.31 -14.03
N ALA A 125 -11.03 -15.22 -15.27
CA ALA A 125 -10.06 -16.18 -15.75
C ALA A 125 -8.73 -16.02 -15.00
N GLU A 126 -8.04 -17.14 -14.70
CA GLU A 126 -6.77 -17.14 -13.95
C GLU A 126 -5.70 -16.19 -14.50
N LYS A 127 -5.72 -15.95 -15.82
CA LYS A 127 -4.72 -15.11 -16.51
C LYS A 127 -5.06 -13.61 -16.56
N SER A 128 -6.32 -13.22 -16.43
CA SER A 128 -6.71 -11.82 -16.45
C SER A 128 -7.78 -11.56 -15.40
N ARG A 129 -7.37 -11.27 -14.19
CA ARG A 129 -8.27 -10.90 -13.09
C ARG A 129 -8.82 -9.46 -13.26
N SER A 130 -9.16 -9.09 -14.49
CA SER A 130 -9.60 -7.72 -14.79
C SER A 130 -11.03 -7.51 -14.33
N VAL A 131 -11.23 -6.53 -13.46
CA VAL A 131 -12.53 -5.99 -13.06
C VAL A 131 -12.69 -4.62 -13.70
N ARG A 132 -13.72 -4.47 -14.54
CA ARG A 132 -14.13 -3.19 -15.09
C ARG A 132 -14.99 -2.47 -14.07
N MET A 133 -14.69 -1.19 -13.85
CA MET A 133 -15.41 -0.29 -12.98
C MET A 133 -16.00 0.84 -13.83
N ALA A 134 -17.33 0.93 -13.90
CA ALA A 134 -18.04 2.09 -14.42
C ALA A 134 -18.47 2.93 -13.21
N ILE A 135 -17.92 4.13 -13.07
CA ILE A 135 -18.20 5.04 -11.97
C ILE A 135 -19.14 6.11 -12.47
N GLU A 136 -20.28 6.22 -11.82
CA GLU A 136 -21.35 7.16 -12.12
C GLU A 136 -21.76 7.91 -10.85
N PRO A 137 -22.46 9.04 -10.94
CA PRO A 137 -22.97 9.70 -9.74
C PRO A 137 -23.80 8.75 -8.87
N GLY A 138 -23.38 8.62 -7.60
CA GLY A 138 -24.04 7.79 -6.59
C GLY A 138 -23.73 6.29 -6.65
N ARG A 139 -23.04 5.77 -7.67
CA ARG A 139 -22.79 4.33 -7.79
C ARG A 139 -21.54 3.97 -8.58
N VAL A 140 -21.00 2.79 -8.30
CA VAL A 140 -20.00 2.10 -9.13
C VAL A 140 -20.54 0.74 -9.57
N ILE A 141 -20.40 0.44 -10.85
CA ILE A 141 -20.79 -0.86 -11.43
C ILE A 141 -19.51 -1.65 -11.71
N LEU A 142 -19.38 -2.78 -11.04
CA LEU A 142 -18.28 -3.72 -11.21
C LEU A 142 -18.69 -4.80 -12.19
N THR A 143 -17.88 -5.06 -13.21
CA THR A 143 -18.17 -6.07 -14.23
C THR A 143 -16.97 -6.94 -14.50
N VAL A 144 -17.16 -8.25 -14.46
CA VAL A 144 -16.20 -9.26 -14.94
C VAL A 144 -16.87 -10.08 -16.03
N ARG A 145 -16.15 -10.34 -17.13
CA ARG A 145 -16.58 -11.19 -18.22
C ARG A 145 -15.60 -12.34 -18.39
N ASN A 146 -16.13 -13.53 -18.51
CA ASN A 146 -15.40 -14.76 -18.81
C ASN A 146 -16.13 -15.53 -19.91
N MET A 147 -15.42 -15.97 -20.93
CA MET A 147 -16.04 -16.64 -22.09
C MET A 147 -16.68 -17.97 -21.72
N GLU A 148 -16.18 -18.66 -20.68
CA GLU A 148 -16.66 -19.96 -20.24
C GLU A 148 -17.66 -19.87 -19.08
N ALA A 149 -17.43 -18.94 -18.15
CA ALA A 149 -18.23 -18.78 -16.93
C ALA A 149 -19.34 -17.70 -17.04
N GLY A 150 -19.34 -16.92 -18.12
CA GLY A 150 -20.35 -15.88 -18.33
C GLY A 150 -19.94 -14.51 -17.81
N GLN A 151 -20.88 -13.77 -17.21
CA GLN A 151 -20.69 -12.41 -16.73
C GLN A 151 -21.18 -12.26 -15.28
N ALA A 152 -20.40 -11.60 -14.45
CA ALA A 152 -20.81 -11.10 -13.15
C ALA A 152 -20.89 -9.58 -13.18
N VAL A 153 -21.96 -9.04 -12.61
CA VAL A 153 -22.18 -7.60 -12.47
C VAL A 153 -22.64 -7.32 -11.05
N GLU A 154 -22.08 -6.31 -10.43
CA GLU A 154 -22.49 -5.86 -9.11
C GLU A 154 -22.48 -4.34 -9.05
N GLU A 155 -23.45 -3.75 -8.37
CA GLU A 155 -23.56 -2.33 -8.13
C GLU A 155 -23.30 -2.03 -6.66
N VAL A 156 -22.47 -1.02 -6.41
CA VAL A 156 -22.14 -0.55 -5.06
C VAL A 156 -22.44 0.93 -4.98
N GLU A 157 -23.19 1.34 -3.96
CA GLU A 157 -23.46 2.73 -3.66
C GLU A 157 -22.19 3.45 -3.20
N VAL A 158 -21.95 4.65 -3.73
CA VAL A 158 -20.77 5.47 -3.45
C VAL A 158 -21.15 6.95 -3.35
N ASP A 159 -20.36 7.69 -2.60
CA ASP A 159 -20.43 9.15 -2.61
C ASP A 159 -19.51 9.68 -3.72
N TYR A 160 -20.09 9.97 -4.86
CA TYR A 160 -19.48 10.52 -6.06
C TYR A 160 -20.50 11.33 -6.86
N ASP A 161 -20.15 12.53 -7.26
CA ASP A 161 -21.02 13.48 -8.01
C ASP A 161 -20.39 13.97 -9.32
N GLY A 162 -19.22 13.44 -9.69
CA GLY A 162 -18.51 13.86 -10.89
C GLY A 162 -19.02 13.24 -12.19
N GLU A 163 -18.36 13.56 -13.29
CA GLU A 163 -18.64 12.95 -14.60
C GLU A 163 -18.40 11.44 -14.58
N ALA A 164 -19.29 10.70 -15.26
CA ALA A 164 -19.13 9.26 -15.41
C ALA A 164 -17.87 8.91 -16.21
N PHE A 165 -17.16 7.87 -15.77
CA PHE A 165 -15.99 7.33 -16.46
C PHE A 165 -15.78 5.85 -16.15
N GLU A 166 -14.94 5.21 -16.95
CA GLU A 166 -14.64 3.81 -16.81
C GLU A 166 -13.14 3.57 -16.70
N LEU A 167 -12.78 2.57 -15.91
CA LEU A 167 -11.42 2.06 -15.81
C LEU A 167 -11.44 0.59 -15.41
N SER A 168 -10.29 -0.08 -15.54
CA SER A 168 -10.15 -1.49 -15.18
C SER A 168 -8.94 -1.70 -14.30
N PHE A 169 -9.09 -2.59 -13.32
CA PHE A 169 -8.04 -2.98 -12.41
C PHE A 169 -7.90 -4.52 -12.39
N ASN A 170 -6.76 -4.97 -11.90
CA ASN A 170 -6.57 -6.36 -11.53
C ASN A 170 -7.12 -6.57 -10.11
N ALA A 171 -8.00 -7.56 -9.92
CA ALA A 171 -8.58 -7.92 -8.63
C ALA A 171 -7.61 -8.72 -7.76
#